data_6002876f9dc0f9e17bebdec94491853b
#
_entry.id   6002876f9dc0f9e17bebdec94491853b
#
_cell.length_a   1.000
_cell.length_b   1.000
_cell.length_c   1.000
_cell.angle_alpha   90.00
_cell.angle_beta   90.00
_cell.angle_gamma   90.00
#
_symmetry.space_group_name_H-M   'P 1'
#
loop_
_entity.id
_entity.type
_entity.pdbx_description
1 polymer ?
#
loop_
_entity_poly.entity_id
_entity_poly.type
_entity_poly.pdbx_seq_one_letter_code
_entity_poly.pdbx_strand_id
1 'polypeptide(L)'
;EANVLRLLPYLEEGWTAVNVQYRLGDVSLAPAAVEDSLCALRWVVRNAGQYGFDTDRLVVSGNSAGGHLALTTGMIPSEAGLDRQCLGDETPKVAAVVNWYGITDVNDLLHGVNQKSYAVRWLGAQPDMTEIAERVSPVNYVRSDLPPIISIHGDADPTVPYNHAIQLHRLLDRAEVTNELITVPNGRHGGFPANEMRRIYGSIFSFLNKNLPN
;
A
#
# COMPACT_ATOMS: atom_id res chain seq x y z
N GLU A 1 12.53 -11.00 -10.16
CA GLU A 1 13.90 -10.72 -9.63
C GLU A 1 14.10 -9.21 -9.30
N ALA A 2 13.69 -8.30 -10.17
CA ALA A 2 13.90 -6.84 -9.94
C ALA A 2 13.25 -6.29 -8.65
N ASN A 3 12.15 -6.89 -8.17
CA ASN A 3 11.47 -6.42 -6.96
C ASN A 3 12.19 -6.80 -5.67
N VAL A 4 12.99 -7.87 -5.67
CA VAL A 4 13.77 -8.29 -4.49
C VAL A 4 14.84 -7.25 -4.13
N LEU A 5 15.46 -6.60 -5.12
CA LEU A 5 16.46 -5.56 -4.87
C LEU A 5 15.92 -4.35 -4.10
N ARG A 6 14.62 -4.09 -4.15
CA ARG A 6 13.98 -3.01 -3.38
C ARG A 6 13.85 -3.32 -1.89
N LEU A 7 14.02 -4.59 -1.51
CA LEU A 7 14.02 -5.02 -0.11
C LEU A 7 15.39 -4.85 0.55
N LEU A 8 16.48 -4.73 -0.25
CA LEU A 8 17.84 -4.64 0.28
C LEU A 8 18.02 -3.53 1.33
N PRO A 9 17.52 -2.28 1.13
CA PRO A 9 17.68 -1.26 2.15
C PRO A 9 17.05 -1.62 3.50
N TYR A 10 15.92 -2.32 3.49
CA TYR A 10 15.29 -2.80 4.73
C TYR A 10 16.10 -3.92 5.38
N LEU A 11 16.65 -4.85 4.59
CA LEU A 11 17.50 -5.92 5.11
C LEU A 11 18.80 -5.36 5.70
N GLU A 12 19.40 -4.33 5.10
CA GLU A 12 20.59 -3.63 5.60
C GLU A 12 20.31 -2.95 6.95
N GLU A 13 19.08 -2.50 7.19
CA GLU A 13 18.63 -1.94 8.48
C GLU A 13 18.14 -3.01 9.47
N GLY A 14 18.39 -4.29 9.19
CA GLY A 14 18.07 -5.41 10.09
C GLY A 14 16.60 -5.88 10.04
N TRP A 15 15.80 -5.46 9.05
CA TRP A 15 14.43 -5.94 8.91
C TRP A 15 14.39 -7.32 8.26
N THR A 16 13.42 -8.13 8.66
CA THR A 16 13.02 -9.32 7.89
C THR A 16 11.97 -8.92 6.84
N ALA A 17 12.13 -9.42 5.62
CA ALA A 17 11.21 -9.11 4.52
C ALA A 17 10.44 -10.35 4.07
N VAL A 18 9.12 -10.22 3.97
CA VAL A 18 8.23 -11.22 3.37
C VAL A 18 7.74 -10.66 2.03
N ASN A 19 8.17 -11.28 0.92
CA ASN A 19 7.76 -10.89 -0.43
C ASN A 19 6.47 -11.60 -0.80
N VAL A 20 5.39 -10.84 -0.92
CA VAL A 20 4.04 -11.36 -1.21
C VAL A 20 3.80 -11.44 -2.70
N GLN A 21 3.37 -12.61 -3.17
CA GLN A 21 2.82 -12.81 -4.51
C GLN A 21 1.29 -12.84 -4.42
N TYR A 22 0.63 -12.08 -5.28
CA TYR A 22 -0.83 -11.94 -5.34
C TYR A 22 -1.34 -12.23 -6.76
N ARG A 23 -2.61 -12.58 -6.90
CA ARG A 23 -3.26 -12.84 -8.20
C ARG A 23 -3.28 -11.56 -9.04
N LEU A 24 -2.74 -11.65 -10.25
CA LEU A 24 -2.76 -10.53 -11.21
C LEU A 24 -4.13 -10.43 -11.90
N GLY A 25 -4.40 -9.28 -12.48
CA GLY A 25 -5.71 -8.99 -13.12
C GLY A 25 -6.05 -9.85 -14.34
N ASP A 26 -5.07 -10.54 -14.93
CA ASP A 26 -5.26 -11.54 -15.98
C ASP A 26 -5.61 -12.94 -15.44
N VAL A 27 -5.37 -13.17 -14.15
CA VAL A 27 -5.70 -14.40 -13.43
C VAL A 27 -7.03 -14.25 -12.69
N SER A 28 -7.23 -13.11 -12.02
CA SER A 28 -8.44 -12.83 -11.25
C SER A 28 -8.70 -11.34 -11.16
N LEU A 29 -9.95 -10.93 -11.35
CA LEU A 29 -10.37 -9.53 -11.24
C LEU A 29 -10.32 -9.02 -9.79
N ALA A 30 -10.46 -7.72 -9.60
CA ALA A 30 -10.67 -7.13 -8.28
C ALA A 30 -11.92 -7.79 -7.60
N PRO A 31 -11.87 -8.01 -6.28
CA PRO A 31 -10.88 -7.57 -5.30
C PRO A 31 -9.74 -8.56 -5.01
N ALA A 32 -9.57 -9.62 -5.80
CA ALA A 32 -8.73 -10.79 -5.49
C ALA A 32 -7.30 -10.45 -4.99
N ALA A 33 -6.62 -9.48 -5.59
CA ALA A 33 -5.27 -9.08 -5.16
C ALA A 33 -5.26 -8.44 -3.76
N VAL A 34 -6.31 -7.70 -3.40
CA VAL A 34 -6.49 -7.12 -2.05
C VAL A 34 -6.71 -8.24 -1.03
N GLU A 35 -7.58 -9.19 -1.34
CA GLU A 35 -7.85 -10.36 -0.50
C GLU A 35 -6.58 -11.17 -0.26
N ASP A 36 -5.79 -11.43 -1.31
CA ASP A 36 -4.51 -12.15 -1.21
C ASP A 36 -3.53 -11.43 -0.28
N SER A 37 -3.46 -10.11 -0.35
CA SER A 37 -2.56 -9.30 0.49
C SER A 37 -2.98 -9.31 1.96
N LEU A 38 -4.29 -9.24 2.24
CA LEU A 38 -4.84 -9.38 3.59
C LEU A 38 -4.58 -10.78 4.15
N CYS A 39 -4.76 -11.83 3.33
CA CYS A 39 -4.48 -13.21 3.72
C CYS A 39 -2.97 -13.44 3.97
N ALA A 40 -2.10 -12.81 3.17
CA ALA A 40 -0.66 -12.87 3.39
C ALA A 40 -0.26 -12.23 4.72
N LEU A 41 -0.86 -11.08 5.09
CA LEU A 41 -0.61 -10.45 6.39
C LEU A 41 -1.06 -11.36 7.55
N ARG A 42 -2.23 -11.98 7.45
CA ARG A 42 -2.72 -12.95 8.45
C ARG A 42 -1.78 -14.16 8.55
N TRP A 43 -1.28 -14.66 7.42
CA TRP A 43 -0.28 -15.74 7.40
C TRP A 43 1.00 -15.35 8.14
N VAL A 44 1.49 -14.11 7.96
CA VAL A 44 2.68 -13.61 8.68
C VAL A 44 2.46 -13.67 10.19
N VAL A 45 1.34 -13.18 10.68
CA VAL A 45 1.03 -13.20 12.13
C VAL A 45 0.92 -14.64 12.65
N ARG A 46 0.21 -15.52 11.94
CA ARG A 46 0.07 -16.93 12.32
C ARG A 46 1.40 -17.65 12.41
N ASN A 47 2.32 -17.35 11.55
CA ASN A 47 3.62 -18.03 11.48
C ASN A 47 4.73 -17.26 12.21
N ALA A 48 4.40 -16.18 12.92
CA ALA A 48 5.37 -15.31 13.57
C ALA A 48 6.31 -16.06 14.51
N GLY A 49 5.78 -16.97 15.32
CA GLY A 49 6.60 -17.77 16.24
C GLY A 49 7.58 -18.70 15.52
N GLN A 50 7.20 -19.24 14.34
CA GLN A 50 8.06 -20.12 13.56
C GLN A 50 9.24 -19.38 12.92
N TYR A 51 9.00 -18.15 12.45
CA TYR A 51 9.99 -17.37 11.71
C TYR A 51 10.66 -16.27 12.53
N GLY A 52 10.24 -16.09 13.79
CA GLY A 52 10.74 -15.03 14.66
C GLY A 52 10.33 -13.63 14.22
N PHE A 53 9.13 -13.48 13.63
CA PHE A 53 8.61 -12.17 13.22
C PHE A 53 8.11 -11.39 14.44
N ASP A 54 8.48 -10.12 14.51
CA ASP A 54 7.94 -9.18 15.48
C ASP A 54 6.59 -8.64 14.97
N THR A 55 5.50 -9.11 15.57
CA THR A 55 4.14 -8.73 15.16
C THR A 55 3.73 -7.34 15.60
N ASP A 56 4.44 -6.72 16.53
CA ASP A 56 4.19 -5.34 16.97
C ASP A 56 4.82 -4.31 16.03
N ARG A 57 5.73 -4.75 15.15
CA ARG A 57 6.46 -3.90 14.21
C ARG A 57 6.24 -4.26 12.75
N LEU A 58 5.05 -4.76 12.40
CA LEU A 58 4.70 -5.11 11.02
C LEU A 58 4.54 -3.86 10.15
N VAL A 59 5.40 -3.71 9.15
CA VAL A 59 5.33 -2.64 8.15
C VAL A 59 4.93 -3.24 6.81
N VAL A 60 3.92 -2.67 6.18
CA VAL A 60 3.53 -3.03 4.81
C VAL A 60 4.07 -2.01 3.83
N SER A 61 4.71 -2.49 2.76
CA SER A 61 5.32 -1.62 1.75
C SER A 61 5.11 -2.15 0.35
N GLY A 62 5.02 -1.25 -0.62
CA GLY A 62 4.92 -1.62 -2.02
C GLY A 62 4.92 -0.43 -2.95
N ASN A 63 5.11 -0.70 -4.24
CA ASN A 63 5.17 0.34 -5.26
C ASN A 63 4.10 0.15 -6.34
N SER A 64 3.50 1.23 -6.84
CA SER A 64 2.46 1.22 -7.86
C SER A 64 1.26 0.36 -7.42
N ALA A 65 0.91 -0.71 -8.13
CA ALA A 65 -0.08 -1.68 -7.66
C ALA A 65 0.26 -2.23 -6.26
N GLY A 66 1.52 -2.52 -5.96
CA GLY A 66 1.95 -2.92 -4.62
C GLY A 66 1.79 -1.81 -3.57
N GLY A 67 1.93 -0.53 -3.95
CA GLY A 67 1.63 0.62 -3.08
C GLY A 67 0.15 0.70 -2.75
N HIS A 68 -0.71 0.48 -3.73
CA HIS A 68 -2.14 0.31 -3.52
C HIS A 68 -2.45 -0.84 -2.54
N LEU A 69 -1.82 -2.01 -2.77
CA LEU A 69 -2.01 -3.16 -1.88
C LEU A 69 -1.45 -2.92 -0.48
N ALA A 70 -0.36 -2.20 -0.32
CA ALA A 70 0.14 -1.81 1.00
C ALA A 70 -0.86 -0.90 1.73
N LEU A 71 -1.44 0.09 1.05
CA LEU A 71 -2.48 0.96 1.61
C LEU A 71 -3.73 0.16 1.98
N THR A 72 -4.25 -0.68 1.08
CA THR A 72 -5.45 -1.49 1.36
C THR A 72 -5.21 -2.46 2.52
N THR A 73 -4.03 -3.08 2.59
CA THR A 73 -3.66 -4.00 3.68
C THR A 73 -3.56 -3.29 5.04
N GLY A 74 -3.08 -2.04 5.07
CA GLY A 74 -2.95 -1.27 6.30
C GLY A 74 -4.20 -0.50 6.71
N MET A 75 -5.15 -0.27 5.78
CA MET A 75 -6.28 0.63 6.02
C MET A 75 -7.65 -0.06 6.03
N ILE A 76 -7.84 -1.15 5.26
CA ILE A 76 -9.13 -1.82 5.19
C ILE A 76 -9.38 -2.61 6.48
N PRO A 77 -10.48 -2.34 7.19
CA PRO A 77 -10.83 -3.10 8.39
C PRO A 77 -11.48 -4.44 8.04
N SER A 78 -11.42 -5.40 8.95
CA SER A 78 -12.00 -6.75 8.76
C SER A 78 -13.51 -6.72 8.51
N GLU A 79 -14.22 -5.70 9.02
CA GLU A 79 -15.65 -5.50 8.79
C GLU A 79 -16.01 -5.30 7.32
N ALA A 80 -15.05 -4.83 6.48
CA ALA A 80 -15.22 -4.74 5.03
C ALA A 80 -15.33 -6.12 4.36
N GLY A 81 -14.93 -7.19 5.07
CA GLY A 81 -15.15 -8.58 4.67
C GLY A 81 -14.31 -9.06 3.50
N LEU A 82 -13.19 -8.36 3.19
CA LEU A 82 -12.25 -8.76 2.14
C LEU A 82 -11.22 -9.80 2.62
N ASP A 83 -11.26 -10.16 3.89
CA ASP A 83 -10.39 -11.17 4.52
C ASP A 83 -11.11 -12.45 4.95
N ARG A 84 -12.42 -12.59 4.62
CA ARG A 84 -13.27 -13.71 5.07
C ARG A 84 -12.80 -15.08 4.60
N GLN A 85 -12.10 -15.15 3.48
CA GLN A 85 -11.57 -16.39 2.93
C GLN A 85 -10.16 -16.71 3.45
N CYS A 86 -9.54 -15.82 4.24
CA CYS A 86 -8.22 -16.05 4.80
C CYS A 86 -8.31 -17.14 5.88
N LEU A 87 -7.33 -18.06 5.85
CA LEU A 87 -7.23 -19.08 6.88
C LEU A 87 -6.89 -18.45 8.23
N GLY A 88 -7.53 -18.93 9.30
CA GLY A 88 -7.32 -18.53 10.67
C GLY A 88 -8.17 -17.34 11.11
N ASP A 89 -8.01 -17.00 12.37
CA ASP A 89 -8.78 -15.99 13.10
C ASP A 89 -7.89 -14.87 13.68
N GLU A 90 -6.59 -14.88 13.33
CA GLU A 90 -5.67 -13.83 13.75
C GLU A 90 -6.13 -12.47 13.25
N THR A 91 -6.03 -11.46 14.11
CA THR A 91 -6.32 -10.05 13.81
C THR A 91 -5.02 -9.26 13.67
N PRO A 92 -4.42 -9.22 12.47
CA PRO A 92 -3.17 -8.52 12.25
C PRO A 92 -3.30 -7.02 12.54
N LYS A 93 -2.26 -6.44 13.14
CA LYS A 93 -2.14 -5.00 13.30
C LYS A 93 -0.92 -4.52 12.51
N VAL A 94 -1.15 -3.64 11.52
CA VAL A 94 -0.07 -2.97 10.80
C VAL A 94 0.44 -1.80 11.64
N ALA A 95 1.75 -1.75 11.86
CA ALA A 95 2.40 -0.70 12.65
C ALA A 95 2.74 0.56 11.83
N ALA A 96 2.99 0.40 10.53
CA ALA A 96 3.13 1.52 9.58
C ALA A 96 2.92 1.08 8.13
N VAL A 97 2.59 2.05 7.25
CA VAL A 97 2.46 1.84 5.81
C VAL A 97 3.50 2.70 5.07
N VAL A 98 4.26 2.09 4.14
CA VAL A 98 5.15 2.78 3.22
C VAL A 98 4.62 2.62 1.79
N ASN A 99 3.99 3.68 1.30
CA ASN A 99 3.35 3.70 -0.01
C ASN A 99 4.25 4.38 -1.06
N TRP A 100 4.66 3.65 -2.09
CA TRP A 100 5.38 4.21 -3.21
C TRP A 100 4.43 4.40 -4.39
N TYR A 101 4.02 5.64 -4.65
CA TYR A 101 3.17 6.05 -5.79
C TYR A 101 2.00 5.08 -6.08
N GLY A 102 1.33 4.61 -5.02
CA GLY A 102 0.18 3.71 -5.13
C GLY A 102 -1.11 4.43 -5.48
N ILE A 103 -2.05 3.68 -6.03
CA ILE A 103 -3.41 4.14 -6.33
C ILE A 103 -4.18 4.29 -5.01
N THR A 104 -4.84 5.41 -4.81
CA THR A 104 -5.62 5.67 -3.59
C THR A 104 -7.13 5.74 -3.84
N ASP A 105 -7.53 6.08 -5.07
CA ASP A 105 -8.91 6.14 -5.53
C ASP A 105 -9.02 5.39 -6.87
N VAL A 106 -9.65 4.22 -6.84
CA VAL A 106 -9.81 3.39 -8.04
C VAL A 106 -10.88 3.95 -8.96
N ASN A 107 -11.95 4.59 -8.41
CA ASN A 107 -13.01 5.18 -9.22
C ASN A 107 -12.51 6.30 -10.13
N ASP A 108 -11.58 7.13 -9.65
CA ASP A 108 -10.97 8.20 -10.46
C ASP A 108 -10.26 7.66 -11.72
N LEU A 109 -9.81 6.41 -11.68
CA LEU A 109 -9.11 5.76 -12.80
C LEU A 109 -10.01 4.99 -13.76
N LEU A 110 -11.33 4.95 -13.53
CA LEU A 110 -12.24 4.22 -14.38
C LEU A 110 -12.82 5.08 -15.51
N HIS A 111 -12.90 6.39 -15.30
CA HIS A 111 -13.58 7.31 -16.21
C HIS A 111 -12.84 8.66 -16.33
N GLY A 112 -13.18 9.45 -17.36
CA GLY A 112 -12.73 10.83 -17.51
C GLY A 112 -11.25 10.97 -17.85
N VAL A 113 -10.67 12.11 -17.43
CA VAL A 113 -9.31 12.53 -17.82
C VAL A 113 -8.22 11.67 -17.19
N ASN A 114 -8.51 11.05 -16.06
CA ASN A 114 -7.59 10.18 -15.34
C ASN A 114 -7.77 8.70 -15.66
N GLN A 115 -8.66 8.34 -16.60
CA GLN A 115 -8.90 6.94 -16.95
C GLN A 115 -7.62 6.19 -17.31
N LYS A 116 -7.46 5.01 -16.74
CA LYS A 116 -6.31 4.13 -16.96
C LYS A 116 -6.75 2.73 -17.37
N SER A 117 -6.26 2.27 -18.49
CA SER A 117 -6.61 0.95 -19.05
C SER A 117 -6.31 -0.22 -18.09
N TYR A 118 -5.27 -0.09 -17.25
CA TYR A 118 -4.94 -1.12 -16.28
C TYR A 118 -6.00 -1.23 -15.17
N ALA A 119 -6.57 -0.10 -14.70
CA ALA A 119 -7.62 -0.10 -13.70
C ALA A 119 -8.92 -0.68 -14.27
N VAL A 120 -9.31 -0.23 -15.48
CA VAL A 120 -10.48 -0.78 -16.19
C VAL A 120 -10.36 -2.30 -16.39
N ARG A 121 -9.19 -2.79 -16.81
CA ARG A 121 -8.95 -4.23 -16.98
C ARG A 121 -8.98 -5.00 -15.67
N TRP A 122 -8.44 -4.42 -14.58
CA TRP A 122 -8.42 -5.05 -13.26
C TRP A 122 -9.83 -5.21 -12.68
N LEU A 123 -10.71 -4.21 -12.87
CA LEU A 123 -12.12 -4.29 -12.48
C LEU A 123 -12.91 -5.20 -13.43
N GLY A 124 -12.56 -5.23 -14.72
CA GLY A 124 -13.27 -5.98 -15.74
C GLY A 124 -14.72 -5.50 -15.94
N ALA A 125 -15.52 -6.30 -16.64
CA ALA A 125 -16.93 -6.01 -16.91
C ALA A 125 -17.85 -6.64 -15.84
N GLN A 126 -17.57 -6.40 -14.56
CA GLN A 126 -18.38 -6.89 -13.45
C GLN A 126 -19.63 -6.00 -13.28
N PRO A 127 -20.82 -6.58 -12.97
CA PRO A 127 -22.06 -5.80 -12.78
C PRO A 127 -21.96 -4.77 -11.65
N ASP A 128 -21.18 -5.08 -10.60
CA ASP A 128 -20.94 -4.31 -9.39
C ASP A 128 -19.59 -3.58 -9.41
N MET A 129 -19.04 -3.32 -10.60
CA MET A 129 -17.71 -2.72 -10.80
C MET A 129 -17.50 -1.44 -9.97
N THR A 130 -18.49 -0.55 -9.89
CA THR A 130 -18.39 0.69 -9.12
C THR A 130 -18.30 0.40 -7.61
N GLU A 131 -19.13 -0.50 -7.09
CA GLU A 131 -19.08 -0.91 -5.68
C GLU A 131 -17.74 -1.57 -5.33
N ILE A 132 -17.24 -2.45 -6.21
CA ILE A 132 -15.93 -3.06 -6.02
C ILE A 132 -14.84 -1.99 -6.01
N ALA A 133 -14.86 -1.04 -6.95
CA ALA A 133 -13.89 0.06 -6.99
C ALA A 133 -13.90 0.89 -5.70
N GLU A 134 -15.08 1.20 -5.15
CA GLU A 134 -15.20 1.88 -3.87
C GLU A 134 -14.62 1.05 -2.72
N ARG A 135 -14.91 -0.25 -2.67
CA ARG A 135 -14.44 -1.16 -1.64
C ARG A 135 -12.94 -1.40 -1.66
N VAL A 136 -12.26 -1.22 -2.79
CA VAL A 136 -10.81 -1.36 -2.90
C VAL A 136 -10.08 -0.01 -2.95
N SER A 137 -10.76 1.11 -2.72
CA SER A 137 -10.15 2.45 -2.73
C SER A 137 -9.72 2.87 -1.33
N PRO A 138 -8.41 2.99 -1.04
CA PRO A 138 -7.90 3.37 0.29
C PRO A 138 -8.50 4.66 0.85
N VAL A 139 -8.78 5.66 0.03
CA VAL A 139 -9.36 6.95 0.48
C VAL A 139 -10.68 6.80 1.22
N ASN A 140 -11.44 5.72 0.97
CA ASN A 140 -12.73 5.46 1.61
C ASN A 140 -12.60 4.86 3.02
N TYR A 141 -11.38 4.53 3.45
CA TYR A 141 -11.10 3.93 4.75
C TYR A 141 -10.30 4.84 5.69
N VAL A 142 -10.18 6.13 5.35
CA VAL A 142 -9.49 7.07 6.23
C VAL A 142 -10.28 7.28 7.52
N ARG A 143 -9.62 7.03 8.66
CA ARG A 143 -10.14 7.17 10.01
C ARG A 143 -9.00 7.44 10.99
N SER A 144 -9.28 7.93 12.19
CA SER A 144 -8.28 8.42 13.14
C SER A 144 -7.39 7.36 13.79
N ASP A 145 -7.80 6.07 13.74
CA ASP A 145 -7.06 4.95 14.34
C ASP A 145 -6.15 4.20 13.34
N LEU A 146 -5.93 4.79 12.16
CA LEU A 146 -5.01 4.22 11.16
C LEU A 146 -3.56 4.24 11.65
N PRO A 147 -2.73 3.28 11.20
CA PRO A 147 -1.29 3.32 11.44
C PRO A 147 -0.66 4.55 10.76
N PRO A 148 0.53 4.98 11.21
CA PRO A 148 1.32 5.98 10.50
C PRO A 148 1.55 5.61 9.03
N ILE A 149 1.38 6.58 8.12
CA ILE A 149 1.48 6.39 6.67
C ILE A 149 2.50 7.36 6.07
N ILE A 150 3.51 6.84 5.40
CA ILE A 150 4.43 7.63 4.57
C ILE A 150 4.24 7.29 3.10
N SER A 151 4.10 8.31 2.25
CA SER A 151 3.99 8.14 0.80
C SER A 151 5.13 8.83 0.07
N ILE A 152 5.59 8.20 -1.00
CA ILE A 152 6.57 8.74 -1.94
C ILE A 152 5.92 8.84 -3.30
N HIS A 153 5.92 10.02 -3.93
CA HIS A 153 5.29 10.20 -5.23
C HIS A 153 6.02 11.26 -6.08
N GLY A 154 6.22 10.97 -7.36
CA GLY A 154 6.72 11.95 -8.32
C GLY A 154 5.60 12.89 -8.78
N ASP A 155 5.84 14.21 -8.78
CA ASP A 155 4.82 15.20 -9.14
C ASP A 155 4.53 15.29 -10.65
N ALA A 156 5.34 14.60 -11.48
CA ALA A 156 5.15 14.44 -12.91
C ALA A 156 4.83 12.98 -13.31
N ASP A 157 4.20 12.21 -12.42
CA ASP A 157 3.83 10.80 -12.66
C ASP A 157 2.70 10.70 -13.71
N PRO A 158 2.95 10.07 -14.89
CA PRO A 158 1.95 9.90 -15.94
C PRO A 158 1.06 8.66 -15.73
N THR A 159 1.44 7.77 -14.81
CA THR A 159 0.78 6.47 -14.58
C THR A 159 -0.26 6.54 -13.49
N VAL A 160 0.13 6.99 -12.31
CA VAL A 160 -0.78 7.28 -11.19
C VAL A 160 -0.78 8.78 -10.95
N PRO A 161 -1.92 9.48 -11.09
CA PRO A 161 -1.96 10.93 -10.90
C PRO A 161 -1.43 11.33 -9.52
N TYR A 162 -0.52 12.29 -9.45
CA TYR A 162 0.06 12.78 -8.19
C TYR A 162 -1.02 13.28 -7.21
N ASN A 163 -2.17 13.74 -7.74
CA ASN A 163 -3.32 14.15 -6.93
C ASN A 163 -3.85 13.03 -6.01
N HIS A 164 -3.63 11.76 -6.35
CA HIS A 164 -3.96 10.62 -5.47
C HIS A 164 -3.23 10.72 -4.12
N ALA A 165 -1.94 11.03 -4.15
CA ALA A 165 -1.16 11.21 -2.92
C ALA A 165 -1.62 12.46 -2.15
N ILE A 166 -1.81 13.59 -2.85
CA ILE A 166 -2.26 14.85 -2.23
C ILE A 166 -3.61 14.65 -1.53
N GLN A 167 -4.57 14.00 -2.20
CA GLN A 167 -5.91 13.76 -1.65
C GLN A 167 -5.85 12.86 -0.42
N LEU A 168 -5.11 11.75 -0.50
CA LEU A 168 -4.94 10.84 0.64
C LEU A 168 -4.37 11.58 1.85
N HIS A 169 -3.25 12.28 1.70
CA HIS A 169 -2.59 12.97 2.81
C HIS A 169 -3.45 14.10 3.40
N ARG A 170 -4.20 14.82 2.57
CA ARG A 170 -5.18 15.79 3.07
C ARG A 170 -6.28 15.15 3.92
N LEU A 171 -6.73 13.95 3.56
CA LEU A 171 -7.72 13.21 4.34
C LEU A 171 -7.12 12.69 5.64
N LEU A 172 -5.89 12.18 5.61
CA LEU A 172 -5.15 11.73 6.79
C LEU A 172 -4.91 12.87 7.78
N ASP A 173 -4.54 14.08 7.30
CA ASP A 173 -4.40 15.28 8.14
C ASP A 173 -5.71 15.63 8.85
N ARG A 174 -6.83 15.58 8.14
CA ARG A 174 -8.16 15.86 8.73
C ARG A 174 -8.59 14.82 9.75
N ALA A 175 -8.13 13.58 9.59
CA ALA A 175 -8.39 12.49 10.52
C ALA A 175 -7.34 12.41 11.66
N GLU A 176 -6.39 13.36 11.71
CA GLU A 176 -5.29 13.42 12.69
C GLU A 176 -4.40 12.17 12.68
N VAL A 177 -4.29 11.51 11.54
CA VAL A 177 -3.39 10.36 11.37
C VAL A 177 -1.97 10.85 11.12
N THR A 178 -0.99 10.29 11.82
CA THR A 178 0.43 10.57 11.57
C THR A 178 0.78 10.19 10.12
N ASN A 179 1.21 11.18 9.34
CA ASN A 179 1.49 10.95 7.92
C ASN A 179 2.61 11.86 7.39
N GLU A 180 3.25 11.43 6.30
CA GLU A 180 4.27 12.21 5.58
C GLU A 180 4.17 11.94 4.08
N LEU A 181 4.16 13.00 3.25
CA LEU A 181 4.23 12.91 1.80
C LEU A 181 5.59 13.42 1.29
N ILE A 182 6.40 12.52 0.76
CA ILE A 182 7.64 12.83 0.07
C ILE A 182 7.35 13.05 -1.41
N THR A 183 7.31 14.31 -1.82
CA THR A 183 7.25 14.66 -3.23
C THR A 183 8.62 14.58 -3.88
N VAL A 184 8.70 13.92 -5.04
CA VAL A 184 9.90 13.91 -5.88
C VAL A 184 9.70 14.89 -7.02
N PRO A 185 10.37 16.06 -7.02
CA PRO A 185 10.18 17.08 -8.04
C PRO A 185 10.53 16.58 -9.44
N ASN A 186 9.64 16.78 -10.41
CA ASN A 186 9.72 16.26 -11.78
C ASN A 186 9.85 14.72 -11.85
N GLY A 187 9.61 14.02 -10.74
CA GLY A 187 9.65 12.57 -10.66
C GLY A 187 8.50 11.94 -11.43
N ARG A 188 8.83 10.89 -12.19
CA ARG A 188 7.84 10.08 -12.91
C ARG A 188 7.39 8.90 -12.05
N HIS A 189 6.84 7.86 -12.66
CA HIS A 189 6.37 6.64 -11.97
C HIS A 189 7.55 5.75 -11.53
N GLY A 190 8.29 6.20 -10.53
CA GLY A 190 9.54 5.55 -10.09
C GLY A 190 10.74 5.86 -10.98
N GLY A 191 11.80 5.02 -10.86
CA GLY A 191 13.06 5.26 -11.60
C GLY A 191 13.82 6.49 -11.10
N PHE A 192 13.66 6.84 -9.82
CA PHE A 192 14.31 8.00 -9.23
C PHE A 192 15.83 7.82 -9.19
N PRO A 193 16.61 8.92 -9.35
CA PRO A 193 18.08 8.87 -9.29
C PRO A 193 18.59 8.31 -7.95
N ALA A 194 19.79 7.73 -7.95
CA ALA A 194 20.36 7.06 -6.77
C ALA A 194 20.53 7.99 -5.53
N ASN A 195 20.87 9.27 -5.75
CA ASN A 195 20.92 10.26 -4.67
C ASN A 195 19.55 10.54 -4.06
N GLU A 196 18.51 10.60 -4.90
CA GLU A 196 17.13 10.77 -4.47
C GLU A 196 16.64 9.52 -3.72
N MET A 197 16.94 8.33 -4.24
CA MET A 197 16.62 7.08 -3.53
C MET A 197 17.25 7.03 -2.14
N ARG A 198 18.52 7.43 -1.97
CA ARG A 198 19.17 7.49 -0.64
C ARG A 198 18.44 8.46 0.29
N ARG A 199 18.06 9.65 -0.20
CA ARG A 199 17.29 10.62 0.58
C ARG A 199 15.96 10.05 1.02
N ILE A 200 15.22 9.41 0.10
CA ILE A 200 13.91 8.82 0.36
C ILE A 200 14.01 7.71 1.42
N TYR A 201 14.94 6.76 1.27
CA TYR A 201 15.11 5.70 2.28
C TYR A 201 15.52 6.26 3.65
N GLY A 202 16.39 7.29 3.70
CA GLY A 202 16.71 7.98 4.94
C GLY A 202 15.47 8.57 5.61
N SER A 203 14.58 9.20 4.85
CA SER A 203 13.30 9.71 5.37
C SER A 203 12.37 8.59 5.84
N ILE A 204 12.26 7.49 5.07
CA ILE A 204 11.44 6.33 5.45
C ILE A 204 11.92 5.77 6.79
N PHE A 205 13.22 5.49 6.95
CA PHE A 205 13.74 4.93 8.21
C PHE A 205 13.61 5.91 9.37
N SER A 206 13.82 7.20 9.14
CA SER A 206 13.56 8.24 10.16
C SER A 206 12.09 8.23 10.59
N PHE A 207 11.14 8.14 9.64
CA PHE A 207 9.72 8.06 9.91
C PHE A 207 9.36 6.79 10.69
N LEU A 208 9.87 5.63 10.27
CA LEU A 208 9.62 4.36 10.95
C LEU A 208 10.19 4.37 12.37
N ASN A 209 11.44 4.80 12.56
CA ASN A 209 12.06 4.85 13.88
C ASN A 209 11.35 5.80 14.86
N LYS A 210 10.71 6.85 14.35
CA LYS A 210 9.94 7.80 15.18
C LYS A 210 8.58 7.25 15.61
N ASN A 211 7.95 6.43 14.77
CA ASN A 211 6.54 6.08 14.91
C ASN A 211 6.28 4.62 15.28
N LEU A 212 7.28 3.75 15.18
CA LEU A 212 7.15 2.35 15.59
C LEU A 212 7.44 2.19 17.09
N PRO A 213 6.85 1.16 17.75
CA PRO A 213 7.22 0.82 19.12
C PRO A 213 8.71 0.44 19.23
N ASN A 214 9.29 0.75 20.39
CA ASN A 214 10.68 0.40 20.72
C ASN A 214 10.86 -1.09 20.98
#